data_e546f2533bd3c87bafa5882f0ba7f19d
#
_entry.id   e546f2533bd3c87bafa5882f0ba7f19d
#
_cell.length_a   1.000
_cell.length_b   1.000
_cell.length_c   1.000
_cell.angle_alpha   90.00
_cell.angle_beta   90.00
_cell.angle_gamma   90.00
#
_symmetry.space_group_name_H-M   'P 1'
#
loop_
_entity.id
_entity.type
_entity.pdbx_description
1 polymer ?
#
loop_
_entity_poly.entity_id
_entity_poly.type
_entity_poly.pdbx_seq_one_letter_code
_entity_poly.pdbx_strand_id
1 'polypeptide(L)'
;MCTEAGAEFIKEHMNEHNANRLVVAACTPKTHEPVFESVLESMGVDPSYLEFVNIREHSSFVHRNNVEGAQKVAEDAIKSAVGRIALVEPVKIKEVELEEKVLVIGGGVAGLTAAIDLAEEGYEVHLVEKTPTIGGGMAQLDRTFPTDDCSI
;
A
#
# COMPACT_ATOMS: atom_id res chain seq x y z
N MET A 1 -6.16 -9.20 17.73
CA MET A 1 -5.42 -10.03 16.77
C MET A 1 -4.13 -9.36 16.25
N CYS A 2 -4.11 -8.03 15.99
CA CYS A 2 -2.89 -7.28 15.61
C CYS A 2 -1.99 -6.89 16.81
N THR A 3 -1.95 -7.70 17.83
CA THR A 3 -1.10 -7.58 19.02
C THR A 3 -0.22 -8.83 19.14
N GLU A 4 0.83 -8.76 19.94
CA GLU A 4 1.74 -9.91 20.16
C GLU A 4 0.97 -11.17 20.62
N ALA A 5 0.08 -11.02 21.60
CA ALA A 5 -0.77 -12.14 22.06
C ALA A 5 -1.69 -12.68 20.95
N GLY A 6 -2.16 -11.82 20.05
CA GLY A 6 -2.95 -12.26 18.90
C GLY A 6 -2.11 -12.99 17.84
N ALA A 7 -0.87 -12.57 17.65
CA ALA A 7 0.07 -13.24 16.76
C ALA A 7 0.38 -14.68 17.27
N GLU A 8 0.67 -14.82 18.56
CA GLU A 8 0.89 -16.14 19.16
C GLU A 8 -0.35 -17.03 19.07
N PHE A 9 -1.53 -16.49 19.32
CA PHE A 9 -2.79 -17.22 19.15
C PHE A 9 -2.96 -17.77 17.73
N ILE A 10 -2.64 -16.95 16.71
CA ILE A 10 -2.71 -17.38 15.31
C ILE A 10 -1.73 -18.51 15.04
N LYS A 11 -0.48 -18.39 15.50
CA LYS A 11 0.55 -19.42 15.32
C LYS A 11 0.15 -20.74 15.95
N GLU A 12 -0.34 -20.71 17.19
CA GLU A 12 -0.81 -21.90 17.89
C GLU A 12 -1.91 -22.63 17.12
N HIS A 13 -2.95 -21.90 16.70
CA HIS A 13 -4.09 -22.48 16.00
C HIS A 13 -3.74 -22.97 14.58
N MET A 14 -2.89 -22.24 13.86
CA MET A 14 -2.41 -22.72 12.56
C MET A 14 -1.62 -24.03 12.69
N ASN A 15 -0.80 -24.15 13.72
CA ASN A 15 -0.04 -25.39 13.98
C ASN A 15 -0.98 -26.53 14.42
N GLU A 16 -1.90 -26.26 15.34
CA GLU A 16 -2.84 -27.24 15.87
C GLU A 16 -3.72 -27.87 14.75
N HIS A 17 -4.16 -27.04 13.84
CA HIS A 17 -5.02 -27.45 12.75
C HIS A 17 -4.28 -27.75 11.43
N ASN A 18 -2.96 -27.68 11.44
CA ASN A 18 -2.11 -27.86 10.27
C ASN A 18 -2.57 -26.94 9.09
N ALA A 19 -2.97 -25.70 9.43
CA ALA A 19 -3.42 -24.73 8.47
C ALA A 19 -2.22 -24.05 7.78
N ASN A 20 -2.32 -23.87 6.48
CA ASN A 20 -1.27 -23.26 5.67
C ASN A 20 -1.73 -21.97 4.94
N ARG A 21 -2.92 -21.49 5.26
CA ARG A 21 -3.50 -20.25 4.73
C ARG A 21 -4.21 -19.49 5.84
N LEU A 22 -4.20 -18.17 5.76
CA LEU A 22 -4.80 -17.30 6.75
C LEU A 22 -5.77 -16.32 6.10
N VAL A 23 -7.01 -16.30 6.55
CA VAL A 23 -8.00 -15.26 6.20
C VAL A 23 -8.23 -14.38 7.43
N VAL A 24 -7.95 -13.09 7.32
CA VAL A 24 -8.19 -12.11 8.37
C VAL A 24 -9.35 -11.23 8.00
N ALA A 25 -10.50 -11.40 8.66
CA ALA A 25 -11.68 -10.57 8.47
C ALA A 25 -11.74 -9.51 9.59
N ALA A 26 -11.29 -8.29 9.29
CA ALA A 26 -11.11 -7.25 10.31
C ALA A 26 -11.29 -5.82 9.73
N CYS A 27 -10.42 -4.90 10.16
CA CYS A 27 -10.36 -3.53 9.68
C CYS A 27 -9.59 -3.41 8.34
N THR A 28 -9.09 -2.21 8.03
CA THR A 28 -8.33 -1.99 6.79
C THR A 28 -7.00 -2.75 6.78
N PRO A 29 -6.64 -3.39 5.66
CA PRO A 29 -5.32 -4.00 5.47
C PRO A 29 -4.18 -2.97 5.52
N LYS A 30 -4.44 -1.74 5.06
CA LYS A 30 -3.43 -0.66 4.90
C LYS A 30 -2.55 -0.39 6.12
N THR A 31 -3.03 -0.72 7.32
CA THR A 31 -2.31 -0.42 8.58
C THR A 31 -1.67 -1.65 9.19
N HIS A 32 -2.34 -2.80 9.15
CA HIS A 32 -1.96 -3.96 9.97
C HIS A 32 -1.67 -5.23 9.17
N GLU A 33 -1.84 -5.23 7.86
CA GLU A 33 -1.52 -6.39 7.01
C GLU A 33 -0.07 -6.88 7.21
N PRO A 34 0.96 -5.99 7.27
CA PRO A 34 2.35 -6.42 7.50
C PRO A 34 2.57 -7.19 8.79
N VAL A 35 1.75 -6.96 9.83
CA VAL A 35 1.82 -7.71 11.09
C VAL A 35 1.47 -9.18 10.86
N PHE A 36 0.43 -9.44 10.06
CA PHE A 36 -0.01 -10.82 9.77
C PHE A 36 0.91 -11.50 8.75
N GLU A 37 1.46 -10.75 7.80
CA GLU A 37 2.50 -11.25 6.91
C GLU A 37 3.73 -11.73 7.71
N SER A 38 4.23 -10.92 8.66
CA SER A 38 5.33 -11.30 9.54
C SER A 38 5.03 -12.53 10.40
N VAL A 39 3.76 -12.73 10.79
CA VAL A 39 3.35 -13.96 11.50
C VAL A 39 3.54 -15.17 10.60
N LEU A 40 3.06 -15.14 9.35
CA LEU A 40 3.23 -16.22 8.39
C LEU A 40 4.70 -16.50 8.09
N GLU A 41 5.49 -15.45 7.81
CA GLU A 41 6.93 -15.56 7.59
C GLU A 41 7.65 -16.25 8.76
N SER A 42 7.30 -15.87 10.00
CA SER A 42 7.89 -16.49 11.21
C SER A 42 7.57 -17.98 11.36
N MET A 43 6.53 -18.45 10.68
CA MET A 43 6.13 -19.85 10.60
C MET A 43 6.69 -20.58 9.37
N GLY A 44 7.43 -19.88 8.50
CA GLY A 44 7.91 -20.43 7.23
C GLY A 44 6.81 -20.59 6.17
N VAL A 45 5.70 -19.89 6.35
CA VAL A 45 4.57 -19.84 5.40
C VAL A 45 4.72 -18.61 4.51
N ASP A 46 4.55 -18.79 3.20
CA ASP A 46 4.65 -17.69 2.25
C ASP A 46 3.56 -16.62 2.52
N PRO A 47 3.92 -15.32 2.63
CA PRO A 47 2.96 -14.24 2.90
C PRO A 47 1.82 -14.14 1.88
N SER A 48 2.00 -14.60 0.64
CA SER A 48 0.92 -14.64 -0.36
C SER A 48 -0.26 -15.53 0.03
N TYR A 49 -0.09 -16.38 1.05
CA TYR A 49 -1.18 -17.16 1.65
C TYR A 49 -1.96 -16.41 2.73
N LEU A 50 -1.82 -15.08 2.81
CA LEU A 50 -2.68 -14.18 3.55
C LEU A 50 -3.76 -13.60 2.65
N GLU A 51 -5.00 -13.63 3.12
CA GLU A 51 -6.11 -12.88 2.53
C GLU A 51 -6.72 -11.97 3.59
N PHE A 52 -6.78 -10.67 3.29
CA PHE A 52 -7.30 -9.68 4.23
C PHE A 52 -8.66 -9.16 3.76
N VAL A 53 -9.70 -9.35 4.57
CA VAL A 53 -11.08 -8.92 4.29
C VAL A 53 -11.45 -7.74 5.17
N ASN A 54 -11.63 -6.57 4.58
CA ASN A 54 -12.05 -5.37 5.29
C ASN A 54 -13.57 -5.38 5.52
N ILE A 55 -14.00 -5.93 6.63
CA ILE A 55 -15.41 -5.95 7.02
C ILE A 55 -15.83 -4.71 7.81
N ARG A 56 -14.90 -3.87 8.26
CA ARG A 56 -15.23 -2.63 8.97
C ARG A 56 -15.67 -1.54 8.01
N GLU A 57 -14.83 -1.13 7.09
CA GLU A 57 -15.13 -0.03 6.18
C GLU A 57 -16.07 -0.45 5.05
N HIS A 58 -15.89 -1.67 4.51
CA HIS A 58 -16.67 -2.13 3.37
C HIS A 58 -18.02 -2.76 3.75
N SER A 59 -18.26 -3.06 5.03
CA SER A 59 -19.53 -3.61 5.50
C SER A 59 -20.15 -2.75 6.59
N SER A 60 -19.65 -2.78 7.81
CA SER A 60 -20.32 -2.17 8.96
C SER A 60 -20.43 -0.64 8.86
N PHE A 61 -19.45 0.06 8.29
CA PHE A 61 -19.50 1.52 8.15
C PHE A 61 -20.50 1.95 7.07
N VAL A 62 -20.55 1.22 5.97
CA VAL A 62 -21.46 1.51 4.84
C VAL A 62 -22.92 1.20 5.21
N HIS A 63 -23.14 0.19 6.05
CA HIS A 63 -24.47 -0.31 6.42
C HIS A 63 -24.87 0.01 7.86
N ARG A 64 -24.48 1.16 8.39
CA ARG A 64 -24.71 1.54 9.80
C ARG A 64 -26.16 1.37 10.29
N ASN A 65 -27.12 1.60 9.42
CA ASN A 65 -28.55 1.52 9.71
C ASN A 65 -29.22 0.24 9.18
N ASN A 66 -28.42 -0.72 8.70
CA ASN A 66 -28.90 -1.96 8.13
C ASN A 66 -27.99 -3.13 8.55
N VAL A 67 -28.23 -3.65 9.75
CA VAL A 67 -27.39 -4.71 10.36
C VAL A 67 -27.42 -6.00 9.53
N GLU A 68 -28.61 -6.37 9.03
CA GLU A 68 -28.76 -7.57 8.20
C GLU A 68 -27.98 -7.45 6.88
N GLY A 69 -28.04 -6.29 6.24
CA GLY A 69 -27.26 -5.99 5.04
C GLY A 69 -25.77 -6.01 5.31
N ALA A 70 -25.32 -5.43 6.44
CA ALA A 70 -23.94 -5.48 6.87
C ALA A 70 -23.44 -6.92 7.06
N GLN A 71 -24.22 -7.75 7.77
CA GLN A 71 -23.86 -9.12 8.02
C GLN A 71 -23.74 -9.90 6.71
N LYS A 72 -24.72 -9.79 5.81
CA LYS A 72 -24.70 -10.47 4.52
C LYS A 72 -23.47 -10.09 3.69
N VAL A 73 -23.14 -8.80 3.60
CA VAL A 73 -21.96 -8.34 2.86
C VAL A 73 -20.67 -8.90 3.48
N ALA A 74 -20.57 -8.91 4.81
CA ALA A 74 -19.40 -9.46 5.50
C ALA A 74 -19.27 -10.97 5.25
N GLU A 75 -20.35 -11.73 5.35
CA GLU A 75 -20.34 -13.17 5.07
C GLU A 75 -19.96 -13.49 3.63
N ASP A 76 -20.52 -12.77 2.67
CA ASP A 76 -20.22 -12.96 1.25
C ASP A 76 -18.75 -12.61 0.95
N ALA A 77 -18.24 -11.54 1.55
CA ALA A 77 -16.83 -11.17 1.42
C ALA A 77 -15.88 -12.22 2.02
N ILE A 78 -16.18 -12.75 3.19
CA ILE A 78 -15.39 -13.83 3.82
C ILE A 78 -15.44 -15.10 2.98
N LYS A 79 -16.62 -15.52 2.51
CA LYS A 79 -16.75 -16.70 1.64
C LYS A 79 -15.94 -16.54 0.34
N SER A 80 -15.99 -15.36 -0.25
CA SER A 80 -15.20 -15.05 -1.45
C SER A 80 -13.69 -15.12 -1.18
N ALA A 81 -13.24 -14.59 -0.05
CA ALA A 81 -11.84 -14.63 0.37
C ALA A 81 -11.36 -16.07 0.59
N VAL A 82 -12.17 -16.90 1.25
CA VAL A 82 -11.86 -18.33 1.45
C VAL A 82 -11.76 -19.06 0.11
N GLY A 83 -12.69 -18.78 -0.80
CA GLY A 83 -12.66 -19.36 -2.15
C GLY A 83 -11.43 -18.91 -2.95
N ARG A 84 -11.07 -17.61 -2.86
CA ARG A 84 -9.90 -17.05 -3.55
C ARG A 84 -8.60 -17.63 -3.02
N ILE A 85 -8.39 -17.61 -1.71
CA ILE A 85 -7.12 -18.03 -1.12
C ILE A 85 -6.83 -19.52 -1.33
N ALA A 86 -7.85 -20.34 -1.52
CA ALA A 86 -7.68 -21.75 -1.85
C ALA A 86 -6.98 -21.97 -3.20
N LEU A 87 -7.08 -20.99 -4.11
CA LEU A 87 -6.51 -21.02 -5.46
C LEU A 87 -5.22 -20.22 -5.61
N VAL A 88 -4.80 -19.51 -4.56
CA VAL A 88 -3.57 -18.70 -4.58
C VAL A 88 -2.35 -19.62 -4.61
N GLU A 89 -1.43 -19.30 -5.50
CA GLU A 89 -0.10 -19.90 -5.56
C GLU A 89 0.94 -18.85 -5.14
N PRO A 90 2.06 -19.25 -4.51
CA PRO A 90 3.12 -18.33 -4.10
C PRO A 90 3.68 -17.55 -5.28
N VAL A 91 3.87 -16.26 -5.08
CA VAL A 91 4.49 -15.40 -6.07
C VAL A 91 6.01 -15.59 -6.04
N LYS A 92 6.58 -16.00 -7.16
CA LYS A 92 8.05 -16.09 -7.28
C LYS A 92 8.64 -14.68 -7.27
N ILE A 93 9.41 -14.39 -6.24
CA ILE A 93 10.20 -13.16 -6.16
C ILE A 93 11.28 -13.23 -7.24
N LYS A 94 11.34 -12.18 -8.07
CA LYS A 94 12.45 -11.99 -9.01
C LYS A 94 13.35 -10.90 -8.46
N GLU A 95 14.61 -11.23 -8.27
CA GLU A 95 15.63 -10.22 -8.03
C GLU A 95 15.99 -9.59 -9.37
N VAL A 96 15.95 -8.27 -9.43
CA VAL A 96 16.39 -7.48 -10.59
C VAL A 96 17.44 -6.50 -10.10
N GLU A 97 18.50 -6.36 -10.90
CA GLU A 97 19.48 -5.31 -10.65
C GLU A 97 18.81 -3.95 -10.83
N LEU A 98 18.98 -3.08 -9.83
CA LEU A 98 18.48 -1.73 -9.86
C LEU A 98 19.60 -0.79 -10.32
N GLU A 99 19.35 0.00 -11.33
CA GLU A 99 20.21 1.13 -11.65
C GLU A 99 19.77 2.33 -10.79
N GLU A 100 20.74 2.97 -10.13
CA GLU A 100 20.49 4.13 -9.26
C GLU A 100 20.30 5.41 -10.10
N LYS A 101 19.33 5.37 -11.02
CA LYS A 101 18.95 6.48 -11.89
C LYS A 101 17.49 6.82 -11.71
N VAL A 102 17.19 8.11 -11.68
CA VAL A 102 15.83 8.61 -11.47
C VAL A 102 15.37 9.41 -12.68
N LEU A 103 14.17 9.12 -13.15
CA LEU A 103 13.48 9.90 -14.15
C LEU A 103 12.41 10.78 -13.50
N VAL A 104 12.54 12.09 -13.63
CA VAL A 104 11.55 13.08 -13.21
C VAL A 104 10.82 13.60 -14.44
N ILE A 105 9.50 13.47 -14.48
CA ILE A 105 8.67 13.93 -15.59
C ILE A 105 7.92 15.20 -15.16
N GLY A 106 8.25 16.30 -15.81
CA GLY A 106 7.69 17.62 -15.57
C GLY A 106 8.68 18.55 -14.86
N GLY A 107 9.06 19.65 -15.54
CA GLY A 107 10.00 20.67 -15.09
C GLY A 107 9.32 21.85 -14.37
N GLY A 108 8.16 21.63 -13.74
CA GLY A 108 7.55 22.61 -12.83
C GLY A 108 8.26 22.65 -11.46
N VAL A 109 7.81 23.52 -10.54
CA VAL A 109 8.45 23.70 -9.23
C VAL A 109 8.61 22.38 -8.46
N ALA A 110 7.60 21.54 -8.44
CA ALA A 110 7.66 20.26 -7.73
C ALA A 110 8.70 19.30 -8.35
N GLY A 111 8.72 19.21 -9.70
CA GLY A 111 9.68 18.34 -10.39
C GLY A 111 11.11 18.86 -10.27
N LEU A 112 11.32 20.17 -10.32
CA LEU A 112 12.64 20.77 -10.13
C LEU A 112 13.16 20.54 -8.70
N THR A 113 12.32 20.77 -7.68
CA THR A 113 12.69 20.50 -6.28
C THR A 113 13.04 19.01 -6.08
N ALA A 114 12.19 18.12 -6.53
CA ALA A 114 12.47 16.68 -6.41
C ALA A 114 13.74 16.26 -7.15
N ALA A 115 13.99 16.83 -8.34
CA ALA A 115 15.20 16.53 -9.10
C ALA A 115 16.48 17.04 -8.39
N ILE A 116 16.41 18.21 -7.77
CA ILE A 116 17.55 18.78 -7.01
C ILE A 116 17.82 17.94 -5.76
N ASP A 117 16.78 17.68 -4.96
CA ASP A 117 16.90 16.89 -3.72
C ASP A 117 17.51 15.50 -4.00
N LEU A 118 17.03 14.82 -5.04
CA LEU A 118 17.57 13.53 -5.43
C LEU A 118 19.01 13.60 -5.95
N ALA A 119 19.36 14.67 -6.68
CA ALA A 119 20.73 14.87 -7.15
C ALA A 119 21.69 15.19 -5.99
N GLU A 120 21.24 15.92 -4.99
CA GLU A 120 22.01 16.19 -3.76
C GLU A 120 22.27 14.92 -2.94
N GLU A 121 21.32 13.96 -2.97
CA GLU A 121 21.50 12.63 -2.39
C GLU A 121 22.43 11.70 -3.22
N GLY A 122 22.86 12.14 -4.39
CA GLY A 122 23.85 11.44 -5.22
C GLY A 122 23.29 10.60 -6.34
N TYR A 123 21.99 10.64 -6.60
CA TYR A 123 21.38 9.92 -7.73
C TYR A 123 21.63 10.61 -9.07
N GLU A 124 21.81 9.84 -10.14
CA GLU A 124 21.77 10.35 -11.51
C GLU A 124 20.32 10.68 -11.88
N VAL A 125 20.00 11.97 -12.06
CA VAL A 125 18.63 12.42 -12.32
C VAL A 125 18.45 12.89 -13.75
N HIS A 126 17.48 12.33 -14.44
CA HIS A 126 17.04 12.77 -15.76
C HIS A 126 15.70 13.50 -15.65
N LEU A 127 15.70 14.81 -15.94
CA LEU A 127 14.47 15.62 -15.96
C LEU A 127 13.97 15.73 -17.40
N VAL A 128 12.68 15.39 -17.62
CA VAL A 128 12.00 15.52 -18.92
C VAL A 128 10.88 16.55 -18.80
N GLU A 129 10.94 17.57 -19.65
CA GLU A 129 9.90 18.60 -19.75
C GLU A 129 9.37 18.63 -21.20
N LYS A 130 8.04 18.74 -21.34
CA LYS A 130 7.36 18.77 -22.65
C LYS A 130 7.44 20.12 -23.35
N THR A 131 7.64 21.20 -22.58
CA THR A 131 7.78 22.58 -23.09
C THR A 131 9.25 22.96 -23.24
N PRO A 132 9.58 23.95 -24.07
CA PRO A 132 10.98 24.36 -24.27
C PRO A 132 11.60 25.08 -23.06
N THR A 133 10.82 25.35 -22.01
CA THR A 133 11.26 26.04 -20.77
C THR A 133 10.85 25.27 -19.55
N ILE A 134 11.69 25.29 -18.52
CA ILE A 134 11.38 24.78 -17.19
C ILE A 134 10.69 25.86 -16.33
N GLY A 135 10.18 25.49 -15.14
CA GLY A 135 9.48 26.38 -14.19
C GLY A 135 7.96 26.23 -14.19
N GLY A 136 7.39 25.67 -15.29
CA GLY A 136 5.95 25.39 -15.39
C GLY A 136 5.09 26.64 -15.19
N GLY A 137 3.97 26.50 -14.44
CA GLY A 137 3.06 27.62 -14.16
C GLY A 137 3.70 28.74 -13.32
N MET A 138 4.68 28.43 -12.48
CA MET A 138 5.37 29.46 -11.68
C MET A 138 6.14 30.45 -12.55
N ALA A 139 6.81 29.99 -13.59
CA ALA A 139 7.54 30.84 -14.52
C ALA A 139 6.65 31.80 -15.33
N GLN A 140 5.32 31.59 -15.30
CA GLN A 140 4.34 32.43 -15.96
C GLN A 140 3.66 33.46 -15.04
N LEU A 141 3.91 33.37 -13.73
CA LEU A 141 3.40 34.30 -12.74
C LEU A 141 4.33 35.51 -12.63
N ASP A 142 3.75 36.72 -12.54
CA ASP A 142 4.49 37.93 -12.23
C ASP A 142 4.94 37.94 -10.74
N ARG A 143 3.96 37.61 -9.86
CA ARG A 143 4.19 37.58 -8.41
C ARG A 143 3.38 36.47 -7.74
N THR A 144 3.83 36.04 -6.56
CA THR A 144 3.16 35.01 -5.76
C THR A 144 2.26 35.63 -4.68
N PHE A 145 1.09 35.04 -4.47
CA PHE A 145 0.23 35.37 -3.36
C PHE A 145 0.57 34.46 -2.16
N PRO A 146 0.56 34.94 -0.91
CA PRO A 146 0.23 36.31 -0.44
C PRO A 146 1.45 37.22 -0.25
N THR A 147 2.65 36.75 -0.53
CA THR A 147 3.90 37.43 -0.19
C THR A 147 4.28 38.53 -1.15
N ASP A 148 3.68 38.58 -2.33
CA ASP A 148 3.99 39.51 -3.42
C ASP A 148 5.47 39.42 -3.87
N ASP A 149 6.07 38.25 -3.68
CA ASP A 149 7.44 37.97 -4.11
C ASP A 149 7.53 37.63 -5.59
N CYS A 150 8.71 37.82 -6.16
CA CYS A 150 9.00 37.37 -7.51
C CYS A 150 8.88 35.85 -7.60
N SER A 151 8.25 35.34 -8.66
CA SER A 151 8.03 33.91 -8.84
C SER A 151 9.23 33.16 -9.45
N ILE A 152 10.33 33.86 -9.76
CA ILE A 152 11.53 33.33 -10.40
C ILE A 152 12.72 33.50 -9.46
#